data_faf34e4e1f6b2f98d24eef793ba546b7
#
_entry.id   faf34e4e1f6b2f98d24eef793ba546b7
#
_cell.length_a   1.000
_cell.length_b   1.000
_cell.length_c   1.000
_cell.angle_alpha   90.00
_cell.angle_beta   90.00
_cell.angle_gamma   90.00
#
_symmetry.space_group_name_H-M   'P 1'
#
loop_
_entity.id
_entity.type
_entity.pdbx_description
1 polymer ?
#
loop_
_entity_poly.entity_id
_entity_poly.type
_entity_poly.pdbx_seq_one_letter_code
_entity_poly.pdbx_strand_id
1 'polypeptide(L)'
;MLAIISAAFAIYHGPKGILKIANRTSTLAKLFADGIKSEFEILSENFFDTVTIKTKNKTEAIFKKALDENINLRKVDNETLSVAFDEAKKLDDVNILFKIFGIKKTLDQNSKVDLTNLPTNLLRTSKYLTHPVFNKYHSETEMLRYLKKLEDCDIALNLSLIHI
;
A
#
# COMPACT_ATOMS: atom_id res chain seq x y z
N MET A 1 -14.32 -2.92 -15.79
CA MET A 1 -14.61 -2.84 -14.35
C MET A 1 -13.40 -2.31 -13.56
N LEU A 2 -12.23 -2.93 -13.55
CA LEU A 2 -11.05 -2.48 -12.77
C LEU A 2 -10.60 -1.05 -13.06
N ALA A 3 -10.63 -0.61 -14.33
CA ALA A 3 -10.30 0.77 -14.69
C ALA A 3 -11.25 1.80 -14.05
N ILE A 4 -12.54 1.48 -13.95
CA ILE A 4 -13.54 2.34 -13.30
C ILE A 4 -13.27 2.44 -11.79
N ILE A 5 -12.95 1.31 -11.15
CA ILE A 5 -12.60 1.26 -9.72
C ILE A 5 -11.34 2.09 -9.46
N SER A 6 -10.32 1.96 -10.30
CA SER A 6 -9.07 2.74 -10.18
C SER A 6 -9.33 4.24 -10.37
N ALA A 7 -10.19 4.62 -11.32
CA ALA A 7 -10.58 6.01 -11.52
C ALA A 7 -11.36 6.55 -10.31
N ALA A 8 -12.33 5.80 -9.80
CA ALA A 8 -13.11 6.17 -8.62
C ALA A 8 -12.22 6.32 -7.37
N PHE A 9 -11.27 5.42 -7.18
CA PHE A 9 -10.26 5.50 -6.12
C PHE A 9 -9.44 6.79 -6.22
N ALA A 10 -8.95 7.11 -7.43
CA ALA A 10 -8.19 8.34 -7.66
C ALA A 10 -9.04 9.61 -7.45
N ILE A 11 -10.32 9.60 -7.83
CA ILE A 11 -11.25 10.71 -7.62
C ILE A 11 -11.53 10.91 -6.14
N TYR A 12 -11.79 9.81 -5.40
CA TYR A 12 -12.12 9.87 -3.97
C TYR A 12 -10.96 10.35 -3.11
N HIS A 13 -9.77 9.78 -3.31
CA HIS A 13 -8.59 10.12 -2.52
C HIS A 13 -7.90 11.40 -2.96
N GLY A 14 -7.99 11.74 -4.23
CA GLY A 14 -7.28 12.87 -4.82
C GLY A 14 -5.75 12.76 -4.71
N PRO A 15 -5.01 13.76 -5.21
CA PRO A 15 -3.54 13.72 -5.20
C PRO A 15 -2.95 13.65 -3.79
N LYS A 16 -3.54 14.36 -2.81
CA LYS A 16 -3.07 14.37 -1.43
C LYS A 16 -3.32 13.04 -0.71
N GLY A 17 -4.50 12.43 -0.92
CA GLY A 17 -4.85 11.15 -0.33
C GLY A 17 -3.97 10.02 -0.86
N ILE A 18 -3.75 9.96 -2.18
CA ILE A 18 -2.87 8.98 -2.80
C ILE A 18 -1.43 9.13 -2.29
N LEU A 19 -0.91 10.36 -2.18
CA LEU A 19 0.42 10.59 -1.62
C LEU A 19 0.52 10.12 -0.17
N LYS A 20 -0.52 10.34 0.65
CA LYS A 20 -0.58 9.87 2.04
C LYS A 20 -0.54 8.34 2.12
N ILE A 21 -1.29 7.65 1.25
CA ILE A 21 -1.30 6.19 1.15
C ILE A 21 0.09 5.69 0.75
N ALA A 22 0.67 6.24 -0.31
CA ALA A 22 1.99 5.87 -0.81
C ALA A 22 3.08 6.04 0.26
N ASN A 23 3.11 7.18 0.94
CA ASN A 23 4.08 7.45 2.00
C ASN A 23 3.93 6.46 3.17
N ARG A 24 2.69 6.17 3.60
CA ARG A 24 2.43 5.20 4.66
C ARG A 24 2.96 3.81 4.31
N THR A 25 2.63 3.33 3.12
CA THR A 25 3.03 2.01 2.64
C THR A 25 4.55 1.89 2.56
N SER A 26 5.20 2.86 1.95
CA SER A 26 6.66 2.89 1.83
C SER A 26 7.36 3.02 3.19
N THR A 27 6.78 3.80 4.12
CA THR A 27 7.30 3.93 5.49
C THR A 27 7.28 2.60 6.24
N LEU A 28 6.18 1.83 6.16
CA LEU A 28 6.08 0.52 6.81
C LEU A 28 7.09 -0.46 6.25
N ALA A 29 7.26 -0.50 4.92
CA ALA A 29 8.27 -1.32 4.27
C ALA A 29 9.69 -0.96 4.72
N LYS A 30 9.99 0.33 4.81
CA LYS A 30 11.30 0.81 5.27
C LYS A 30 11.55 0.51 6.74
N LEU A 31 10.57 0.70 7.63
CA LEU A 31 10.67 0.35 9.05
C LEU A 31 10.98 -1.13 9.24
N PHE A 32 10.31 -1.97 8.49
CA PHE A 32 10.55 -3.41 8.50
C PHE A 32 11.97 -3.72 8.01
N ALA A 33 12.36 -3.21 6.85
CA ALA A 33 13.69 -3.42 6.29
C ALA A 33 14.82 -2.96 7.24
N ASP A 34 14.71 -1.76 7.81
CA ASP A 34 15.67 -1.22 8.77
C ASP A 34 15.73 -2.02 10.08
N GLY A 35 14.64 -2.70 10.43
CA GLY A 35 14.60 -3.56 11.59
C GLY A 35 15.31 -4.90 11.42
N ILE A 36 15.29 -5.45 10.19
CA ILE A 36 15.81 -6.80 9.91
C ILE A 36 17.22 -6.80 9.30
N LYS A 37 17.72 -5.68 8.78
CA LYS A 37 18.99 -5.59 8.05
C LYS A 37 20.23 -6.01 8.83
N SER A 38 20.15 -6.06 10.16
CA SER A 38 21.25 -6.55 11.01
C SER A 38 21.39 -8.07 10.97
N GLU A 39 20.33 -8.82 10.67
CA GLU A 39 20.30 -10.28 10.71
C GLU A 39 20.05 -10.92 9.32
N PHE A 40 19.47 -10.17 8.39
CA PHE A 40 19.10 -10.65 7.08
C PHE A 40 19.59 -9.71 5.98
N GLU A 41 19.99 -10.30 4.86
CA GLU A 41 20.37 -9.58 3.66
C GLU A 41 19.12 -9.15 2.88
N ILE A 42 18.99 -7.86 2.60
CA ILE A 42 17.93 -7.30 1.75
C ILE A 42 18.46 -7.26 0.33
N LEU A 43 17.77 -7.92 -0.60
CA LEU A 43 18.24 -8.08 -1.97
C LEU A 43 18.07 -6.84 -2.85
N SER A 44 17.17 -5.92 -2.46
CA SER A 44 16.93 -4.67 -3.19
C SER A 44 17.28 -3.47 -2.32
N GLU A 45 18.24 -2.66 -2.75
CA GLU A 45 18.59 -1.41 -2.07
C GLU A 45 17.44 -0.39 -2.11
N ASN A 46 16.74 -0.35 -3.25
CA ASN A 46 15.61 0.54 -3.48
C ASN A 46 14.33 -0.29 -3.64
N PHE A 47 13.36 -0.01 -2.81
CA PHE A 47 12.04 -0.65 -2.85
C PHE A 47 10.98 0.38 -2.45
N PHE A 48 9.73 0.14 -2.84
CA PHE A 48 8.60 0.98 -2.49
C PHE A 48 7.80 0.36 -1.34
N ASP A 49 7.11 -0.73 -1.59
CA ASP A 49 6.21 -1.43 -0.67
C ASP A 49 6.63 -2.87 -0.38
N THR A 50 7.50 -3.42 -1.21
CA THR A 50 7.85 -4.84 -1.17
C THR A 50 9.33 -5.02 -0.86
N VAL A 51 9.63 -5.74 0.23
CA VAL A 51 10.98 -6.04 0.68
C VAL A 51 11.30 -7.50 0.39
N THR A 52 12.34 -7.74 -0.39
CA THR A 52 12.82 -9.09 -0.71
C THR A 52 14.06 -9.41 0.12
N ILE A 53 14.03 -10.56 0.81
CA ILE A 53 14.94 -10.88 1.90
C ILE A 53 15.54 -12.25 1.67
N LYS A 54 16.86 -12.36 1.77
CA LYS A 54 17.55 -13.65 1.77
C LYS A 54 17.53 -14.25 3.17
N THR A 55 16.74 -15.29 3.35
CA THR A 55 16.50 -15.95 4.63
C THR A 55 17.31 -17.25 4.80
N LYS A 56 17.96 -17.72 3.73
CA LYS A 56 18.80 -18.94 3.72
C LYS A 56 18.06 -20.14 4.34
N ASN A 57 18.70 -20.83 5.25
CA ASN A 57 18.16 -22.01 5.91
C ASN A 57 16.94 -21.73 6.84
N LYS A 58 16.56 -20.47 7.06
CA LYS A 58 15.43 -20.08 7.92
C LYS A 58 14.12 -19.92 7.15
N THR A 59 14.13 -19.99 5.81
CA THR A 59 13.00 -19.69 4.93
C THR A 59 11.74 -20.45 5.32
N GLU A 60 11.84 -21.78 5.44
CA GLU A 60 10.67 -22.63 5.73
C GLU A 60 10.11 -22.39 7.13
N ALA A 61 11.01 -22.19 8.12
CA ALA A 61 10.61 -21.93 9.49
C ALA A 61 9.89 -20.58 9.64
N ILE A 62 10.40 -19.53 8.95
CA ILE A 62 9.77 -18.20 8.94
C ILE A 62 8.43 -18.25 8.21
N PHE A 63 8.38 -18.91 7.04
CA PHE A 63 7.16 -19.06 6.26
C PHE A 63 6.06 -19.76 7.05
N LYS A 64 6.37 -20.87 7.73
CA LYS A 64 5.41 -21.59 8.58
C LYS A 64 4.91 -20.72 9.73
N LYS A 65 5.80 -20.02 10.45
CA LYS A 65 5.41 -19.10 11.51
C LYS A 65 4.49 -17.97 11.02
N ALA A 66 4.72 -17.48 9.80
CA ALA A 66 3.85 -16.47 9.22
C ALA A 66 2.44 -17.02 8.94
N LEU A 67 2.34 -18.25 8.43
CA LEU A 67 1.05 -18.92 8.23
C LEU A 67 0.31 -19.16 9.55
N ASP A 68 1.03 -19.56 10.61
CA ASP A 68 0.45 -19.76 11.95
C ASP A 68 -0.14 -18.45 12.52
N GLU A 69 0.43 -17.29 12.14
CA GLU A 69 -0.06 -15.94 12.49
C GLU A 69 -1.06 -15.37 11.45
N ASN A 70 -1.54 -16.19 10.50
CA ASN A 70 -2.41 -15.79 9.39
C ASN A 70 -1.81 -14.71 8.48
N ILE A 71 -0.50 -14.68 8.34
CA ILE A 71 0.23 -13.77 7.46
C ILE A 71 0.74 -14.54 6.24
N ASN A 72 0.35 -14.07 5.06
CA ASN A 72 0.72 -14.69 3.80
C ASN A 72 1.97 -13.98 3.24
N LEU A 73 3.13 -14.64 3.28
CA LEU A 73 4.36 -14.17 2.68
C LEU A 73 4.53 -14.78 1.29
N ARG A 74 5.22 -14.08 0.40
CA ARG A 74 5.59 -14.65 -0.89
C ARG A 74 6.90 -15.42 -0.75
N LYS A 75 6.87 -16.73 -0.97
CA LYS A 75 8.06 -17.56 -1.13
C LYS A 75 8.56 -17.42 -2.58
N VAL A 76 9.70 -16.76 -2.75
CA VAL A 76 10.32 -16.54 -4.07
C VAL A 76 11.06 -17.81 -4.50
N ASP A 77 11.87 -18.36 -3.59
CA ASP A 77 12.59 -19.61 -3.74
C ASP A 77 12.87 -20.23 -2.35
N ASN A 78 13.75 -21.24 -2.30
CA ASN A 78 14.06 -21.95 -1.05
C ASN A 78 14.88 -21.15 -0.04
N GLU A 79 15.46 -20.02 -0.43
CA GLU A 79 16.30 -19.15 0.40
C GLU A 79 15.78 -17.73 0.52
N THR A 80 14.66 -17.39 -0.19
CA THR A 80 14.23 -16.01 -0.36
C THR A 80 12.74 -15.87 -0.08
N LEU A 81 12.40 -14.92 0.78
CA LEU A 81 11.03 -14.48 1.06
C LEU A 81 10.84 -13.03 0.63
N SER A 82 9.61 -12.69 0.28
CA SER A 82 9.21 -11.32 -0.02
C SER A 82 8.01 -10.92 0.83
N VAL A 83 8.08 -9.72 1.40
CA VAL A 83 7.05 -9.12 2.27
C VAL A 83 6.54 -7.85 1.62
N ALA A 84 5.24 -7.77 1.37
CA ALA A 84 4.59 -6.61 0.80
C ALA A 84 3.68 -5.93 1.81
N PHE A 85 3.65 -4.60 1.78
CA PHE A 85 2.81 -3.75 2.62
C PHE A 85 1.77 -3.03 1.77
N ASP A 86 0.57 -2.90 2.30
CA ASP A 86 -0.53 -2.14 1.71
C ASP A 86 -1.01 -1.04 2.68
N GLU A 87 -2.01 -0.28 2.27
CA GLU A 87 -2.58 0.83 3.04
C GLU A 87 -3.33 0.40 4.30
N ALA A 88 -3.75 -0.85 4.40
CA ALA A 88 -4.47 -1.39 5.55
C ALA A 88 -3.54 -1.77 6.71
N LYS A 89 -2.24 -1.92 6.44
CA LYS A 89 -1.25 -2.35 7.45
C LYS A 89 -0.93 -1.27 8.46
N LYS A 90 -0.55 -1.71 9.67
CA LYS A 90 -0.22 -0.87 10.82
C LYS A 90 1.18 -1.20 11.37
N LEU A 91 1.66 -0.40 12.31
CA LEU A 91 2.93 -0.67 13.02
C LEU A 91 2.90 -2.00 13.79
N ASP A 92 1.73 -2.39 14.29
CA ASP A 92 1.56 -3.67 14.98
C ASP A 92 1.85 -4.86 14.06
N ASP A 93 1.47 -4.77 12.77
CA ASP A 93 1.79 -5.80 11.77
C ASP A 93 3.30 -5.91 11.54
N VAL A 94 4.02 -4.78 11.55
CA VAL A 94 5.50 -4.79 11.49
C VAL A 94 6.09 -5.45 12.74
N ASN A 95 5.54 -5.18 13.93
CA ASN A 95 5.99 -5.81 15.17
C ASN A 95 5.73 -7.33 15.19
N ILE A 96 4.61 -7.78 14.61
CA ILE A 96 4.33 -9.21 14.42
C ILE A 96 5.37 -9.83 13.47
N LEU A 97 5.67 -9.17 12.35
CA LEU A 97 6.71 -9.63 11.43
C LEU A 97 8.07 -9.72 12.10
N PHE A 98 8.45 -8.76 12.96
CA PHE A 98 9.69 -8.87 13.73
C PHE A 98 9.74 -10.13 14.59
N LYS A 99 8.64 -10.48 15.29
CA LYS A 99 8.56 -11.73 16.07
C LYS A 99 8.71 -12.97 15.19
N ILE A 100 8.05 -12.99 14.01
CA ILE A 100 8.14 -14.08 13.04
C ILE A 100 9.59 -14.27 12.55
N PHE A 101 10.29 -13.18 12.24
CA PHE A 101 11.69 -13.19 11.81
C PHE A 101 12.68 -13.38 12.96
N GLY A 102 12.22 -13.40 14.23
CA GLY A 102 13.06 -13.59 15.40
C GLY A 102 13.81 -12.33 15.84
N ILE A 103 13.37 -11.16 15.41
CA ILE A 103 13.97 -9.87 15.76
C ILE A 103 13.42 -9.37 17.11
N LYS A 104 14.30 -9.01 18.02
CA LYS A 104 13.95 -8.47 19.36
C LYS A 104 13.70 -6.96 19.36
N LYS A 105 13.21 -6.39 18.28
CA LYS A 105 12.89 -4.98 18.13
C LYS A 105 11.38 -4.78 18.19
N THR A 106 10.95 -3.71 18.87
CA THR A 106 9.56 -3.25 18.86
C THR A 106 9.54 -1.80 18.43
N LEU A 107 8.63 -1.45 17.55
CA LEU A 107 8.37 -0.07 17.12
C LEU A 107 7.22 0.49 17.94
N ASP A 108 7.35 1.74 18.34
CA ASP A 108 6.29 2.53 18.96
C ASP A 108 5.79 3.61 17.97
N GLN A 109 4.70 4.28 18.33
CA GLN A 109 4.10 5.32 17.50
C GLN A 109 4.99 6.54 17.25
N ASN A 110 6.06 6.70 18.04
CA ASN A 110 7.02 7.80 17.94
C ASN A 110 8.23 7.44 17.06
N SER A 111 8.27 6.24 16.51
CA SER A 111 9.34 5.80 15.61
C SER A 111 9.36 6.67 14.35
N LYS A 112 10.24 7.68 14.37
CA LYS A 112 10.46 8.55 13.21
C LYS A 112 11.27 7.81 12.15
N VAL A 113 10.83 7.92 10.90
CA VAL A 113 11.53 7.38 9.75
C VAL A 113 11.68 8.47 8.71
N ASP A 114 12.83 8.58 8.12
CA ASP A 114 12.99 9.34 6.88
C ASP A 114 12.11 8.71 5.81
N LEU A 115 11.17 9.51 5.31
CA LEU A 115 10.01 9.06 4.54
C LEU A 115 10.36 8.51 3.15
N THR A 116 11.61 8.58 2.70
CA THR A 116 11.95 8.16 1.35
C THR A 116 13.10 7.16 1.34
N ASN A 117 12.77 5.93 0.91
CA ASN A 117 13.77 4.94 0.50
C ASN A 117 14.09 5.04 -0.99
N LEU A 118 13.49 6.01 -1.68
CA LEU A 118 13.71 6.25 -3.09
C LEU A 118 14.78 7.33 -3.28
N PRO A 119 15.69 7.13 -4.24
CA PRO A 119 16.64 8.16 -4.64
C PRO A 119 15.93 9.45 -5.05
N THR A 120 16.49 10.60 -4.70
CA THR A 120 15.86 11.92 -4.93
C THR A 120 15.58 12.20 -6.41
N ASN A 121 16.38 11.65 -7.32
CA ASN A 121 16.19 11.76 -8.77
C ASN A 121 14.99 10.95 -9.29
N LEU A 122 14.46 10.02 -8.51
CA LEU A 122 13.26 9.25 -8.82
C LEU A 122 11.98 9.85 -8.21
N LEU A 123 12.11 10.87 -7.38
CA LEU A 123 10.96 11.53 -6.80
C LEU A 123 10.25 12.39 -7.83
N ARG A 124 8.93 12.34 -7.83
CA ARG A 124 8.11 13.16 -8.72
C ARG A 124 8.20 14.63 -8.34
N THR A 125 8.56 15.47 -9.30
CA THR A 125 8.58 16.93 -9.16
C THR A 125 7.39 17.61 -9.85
N SER A 126 6.73 16.92 -10.79
CA SER A 126 5.58 17.45 -11.54
C SER A 126 4.26 17.28 -10.77
N LYS A 127 3.34 18.23 -10.99
CA LYS A 127 1.94 18.08 -10.52
C LYS A 127 1.25 16.92 -11.25
N TYR A 128 0.34 16.23 -10.58
CA TYR A 128 -0.47 15.15 -11.13
C TYR A 128 -1.92 15.26 -10.62
N LEU A 129 -2.85 14.59 -11.30
CA LEU A 129 -4.29 14.63 -11.00
C LEU A 129 -4.81 16.08 -10.86
N THR A 130 -4.40 16.95 -11.79
CA THR A 130 -4.72 18.39 -11.76
C THR A 130 -6.15 18.71 -12.20
N HIS A 131 -6.83 17.77 -12.88
CA HIS A 131 -8.21 17.97 -13.31
C HIS A 131 -9.14 18.14 -12.09
N PRO A 132 -10.13 19.06 -12.14
CA PRO A 132 -11.03 19.34 -11.00
C PRO A 132 -11.73 18.13 -10.40
N VAL A 133 -12.03 17.10 -11.20
CA VAL A 133 -12.68 15.87 -10.73
C VAL A 133 -11.91 15.18 -9.60
N PHE A 134 -10.59 15.25 -9.60
CA PHE A 134 -9.73 14.65 -8.57
C PHE A 134 -9.58 15.52 -7.32
N ASN A 135 -10.23 16.69 -7.28
CA ASN A 135 -10.08 17.66 -6.20
C ASN A 135 -11.43 18.09 -5.60
N LYS A 136 -12.51 17.35 -5.87
CA LYS A 136 -13.86 17.77 -5.48
C LYS A 136 -14.65 16.74 -4.66
N TYR A 137 -14.52 15.46 -4.94
CA TYR A 137 -15.45 14.44 -4.42
C TYR A 137 -14.77 13.56 -3.36
N HIS A 138 -14.43 14.12 -2.22
CA HIS A 138 -13.62 13.48 -1.17
C HIS A 138 -14.43 12.98 0.04
N SER A 139 -15.75 13.10 0.01
CA SER A 139 -16.65 12.53 1.01
C SER A 139 -17.55 11.48 0.37
N GLU A 140 -18.05 10.56 1.20
CA GLU A 140 -18.98 9.52 0.76
C GLU A 140 -20.18 10.11 0.02
N THR A 141 -20.83 11.13 0.62
CA THR A 141 -22.00 11.78 0.03
C THR A 141 -21.69 12.45 -1.32
N GLU A 142 -20.56 13.15 -1.42
CA GLU A 142 -20.16 13.81 -2.66
C GLU A 142 -19.86 12.79 -3.76
N MET A 143 -19.18 11.71 -3.40
CA MET A 143 -18.86 10.63 -4.34
C MET A 143 -20.13 9.93 -4.84
N LEU A 144 -21.08 9.60 -3.96
CA LEU A 144 -22.36 9.00 -4.34
C LEU A 144 -23.16 9.91 -5.26
N ARG A 145 -23.24 11.21 -4.97
CA ARG A 145 -23.90 12.18 -5.87
C ARG A 145 -23.20 12.29 -7.22
N TYR A 146 -21.88 12.21 -7.25
CA TYR A 146 -21.13 12.22 -8.50
C TYR A 146 -21.40 10.96 -9.34
N LEU A 147 -21.40 9.78 -8.73
CA LEU A 147 -21.73 8.52 -9.41
C LEU A 147 -23.15 8.54 -9.94
N LYS A 148 -24.12 9.02 -9.14
CA LYS A 148 -25.51 9.17 -9.61
C LYS A 148 -25.63 10.14 -10.80
N LYS A 149 -24.92 11.25 -10.77
CA LYS A 149 -24.86 12.17 -11.91
C LYS A 149 -24.31 11.52 -13.18
N LEU A 150 -23.30 10.64 -13.07
CA LEU A 150 -22.77 9.91 -14.22
C LEU A 150 -23.78 8.88 -14.73
N GLU A 151 -24.45 8.16 -13.84
CA GLU A 151 -25.51 7.22 -14.18
C GLU A 151 -26.64 7.91 -14.95
N ASP A 152 -27.06 9.10 -14.52
CA ASP A 152 -28.14 9.86 -15.13
C ASP A 152 -27.76 10.47 -16.51
N CYS A 153 -26.51 10.39 -16.92
CA CYS A 153 -26.06 10.80 -18.26
C CYS A 153 -26.27 9.73 -19.33
N ASP A 154 -26.59 8.50 -18.94
CA ASP A 154 -26.77 7.38 -19.87
C ASP A 154 -28.22 6.87 -19.85
N ILE A 155 -28.61 6.18 -20.93
CA ILE A 155 -29.93 5.57 -21.02
C ILE A 155 -29.97 4.32 -20.15
N ALA A 156 -30.83 4.34 -19.13
CA ALA A 156 -31.00 3.23 -18.19
C ALA A 156 -32.45 2.69 -18.23
N LEU A 157 -32.66 1.45 -17.80
CA LEU A 157 -33.97 0.81 -17.78
C LEU A 157 -35.00 1.48 -16.86
N ASN A 158 -34.56 2.35 -15.97
CA ASN A 158 -35.41 3.13 -15.08
C ASN A 158 -35.86 4.48 -15.68
N LEU A 159 -35.43 4.82 -16.89
CA LEU A 159 -35.88 6.03 -17.57
C LEU A 159 -37.35 5.86 -18.04
N SER A 160 -38.19 6.79 -17.66
CA SER A 160 -39.56 6.87 -18.17
C SER A 160 -39.55 7.43 -19.61
N LEU A 161 -40.24 6.77 -20.51
CA LEU A 161 -40.45 7.23 -21.90
C LEU A 161 -41.17 8.59 -22.01
N ILE A 162 -41.75 9.09 -20.90
CA ILE A 162 -42.43 10.39 -20.84
C ILE A 162 -41.43 11.56 -20.87
N HIS A 163 -40.14 11.31 -20.55
CA HIS A 163 -39.09 12.32 -20.48
C HIS A 163 -38.12 12.30 -21.69
N ILE A 164 -38.47 11.60 -22.74
CA ILE A 164 -37.70 11.59 -24.01
C ILE A 164 -38.23 12.69 -24.93
#